data_f600254600764ba69ba6c540fc22a88a
#
_entry.id   f600254600764ba69ba6c540fc22a88a
#
_cell.length_a   1.000
_cell.length_b   1.000
_cell.length_c   1.000
_cell.angle_alpha   90.00
_cell.angle_beta   90.00
_cell.angle_gamma   90.00
#
_symmetry.space_group_name_H-M   'P 1'
#
loop_
_entity.id
_entity.type
_entity.pdbx_description
1 polymer ?
#
loop_
_entity_poly.entity_id
_entity_poly.type
_entity_poly.pdbx_seq_one_letter_code
_entity_poly.pdbx_strand_id
1 'polypeptide(L)'
;FEETEKNIANSNNTVRDSIIRISAVGDILCENSILEDAYDKGTQNYDFTSMFKNMSTFFADSDITVGTMETNYTDNKYSGYGQRNSPISFAEALKNIGIDLVSISTNHSLDYGIEGLQETKRALEGIGYDVVGDNLGESRVKIKTIKNTKIAFLSYTYGFENQNSKTKEELDSANIYNSEIAKKDLEYAKENADYSIIIMHWGDAYSTKPN
;
A
#
# COMPACT_ATOMS: atom_id res chain seq x y z
N PHE A 1 4.83 -4.49 48.29
CA PHE A 1 5.56 -3.77 47.25
C PHE A 1 5.60 -4.58 45.94
N GLU A 2 6.02 -5.85 45.96
CA GLU A 2 6.09 -6.74 44.79
C GLU A 2 4.72 -6.98 44.10
N GLU A 3 3.65 -7.10 44.89
CA GLU A 3 2.30 -7.32 44.36
C GLU A 3 1.72 -6.06 43.66
N THR A 4 2.11 -4.88 44.15
CA THR A 4 1.72 -3.61 43.55
C THR A 4 2.45 -3.34 42.23
N GLU A 5 3.74 -3.69 42.16
CA GLU A 5 4.53 -3.60 40.93
C GLU A 5 4.06 -4.59 39.86
N LYS A 6 3.70 -5.83 40.24
CA LYS A 6 3.08 -6.80 39.31
C LYS A 6 1.72 -6.34 38.77
N ASN A 7 0.90 -5.73 39.62
CA ASN A 7 -0.40 -5.21 39.20
C ASN A 7 -0.27 -3.99 38.27
N ILE A 8 0.71 -3.10 38.48
CA ILE A 8 1.01 -1.99 37.61
C ILE A 8 1.59 -2.47 36.27
N ALA A 9 2.48 -3.46 36.28
CA ALA A 9 3.02 -4.05 35.06
C ALA A 9 1.95 -4.78 34.24
N ASN A 10 1.04 -5.53 34.89
CA ASN A 10 -0.08 -6.19 34.24
C ASN A 10 -1.11 -5.18 33.71
N SER A 11 -1.41 -4.09 34.41
CA SER A 11 -2.32 -3.05 33.91
C SER A 11 -1.73 -2.28 32.73
N ASN A 12 -0.42 -2.02 32.75
CA ASN A 12 0.27 -1.39 31.63
C ASN A 12 0.36 -2.30 30.39
N ASN A 13 0.49 -3.62 30.58
CA ASN A 13 0.43 -4.58 29.47
C ASN A 13 -0.97 -4.68 28.87
N THR A 14 -2.03 -4.75 29.69
CA THR A 14 -3.42 -4.79 29.19
C THR A 14 -3.82 -3.50 28.46
N VAL A 15 -3.32 -2.33 28.87
CA VAL A 15 -3.55 -1.07 28.16
C VAL A 15 -2.77 -1.01 26.84
N ARG A 16 -1.53 -1.53 26.79
CA ARG A 16 -0.76 -1.64 25.54
C ARG A 16 -1.41 -2.57 24.52
N ASP A 17 -1.98 -3.69 24.98
CA ASP A 17 -2.67 -4.66 24.13
C ASP A 17 -4.01 -4.13 23.58
N SER A 18 -4.58 -3.08 24.20
CA SER A 18 -5.82 -2.44 23.74
C SER A 18 -5.61 -1.31 22.72
N ILE A 19 -4.37 -0.84 22.54
CA ILE A 19 -4.04 0.21 21.58
C ILE A 19 -3.43 -0.40 20.34
N ILE A 20 -4.05 -0.14 19.18
CA ILE A 20 -3.48 -0.45 17.87
C ILE A 20 -2.89 0.85 17.29
N ARG A 21 -1.61 0.81 16.95
CA ARG A 21 -0.91 1.92 16.29
C ARG A 21 -0.79 1.63 14.81
N ILE A 22 -1.31 2.54 14.02
CA ILE A 22 -1.28 2.47 12.55
C ILE A 22 -0.46 3.66 12.06
N SER A 23 0.63 3.39 11.35
CA SER A 23 1.33 4.41 10.58
C SER A 23 0.83 4.39 9.15
N ALA A 24 0.72 5.57 8.55
CA ALA A 24 0.37 5.71 7.15
C ALA A 24 1.37 6.64 6.46
N VAL A 25 1.82 6.22 5.29
CA VAL A 25 2.59 7.05 4.36
C VAL A 25 1.76 7.28 3.10
N GLY A 26 1.97 8.41 2.44
CA GLY A 26 1.26 8.75 1.21
C GLY A 26 1.77 7.98 0.01
N ASP A 27 1.76 8.64 -1.15
CA ASP A 27 2.18 8.04 -2.40
C ASP A 27 3.68 7.76 -2.40
N ILE A 28 4.02 6.52 -2.71
CA ILE A 28 5.39 6.01 -2.81
C ILE A 28 5.73 5.92 -4.28
N LEU A 29 6.61 6.84 -4.71
CA LEU A 29 7.02 6.99 -6.09
C LEU A 29 8.50 6.68 -6.25
N CYS A 30 8.86 6.00 -7.32
CA CYS A 30 10.24 5.78 -7.73
C CYS A 30 10.53 6.60 -8.99
N GLU A 31 10.83 7.88 -8.79
CA GLU A 31 11.15 8.81 -9.89
C GLU A 31 12.45 8.43 -10.61
N ASN A 32 12.66 8.92 -11.84
CA ASN A 32 13.87 8.60 -12.62
C ASN A 32 15.18 8.94 -11.88
N SER A 33 15.21 10.03 -11.13
CA SER A 33 16.37 10.40 -10.32
C SER A 33 16.67 9.40 -9.19
N ILE A 34 15.63 8.78 -8.63
CA ILE A 34 15.75 7.72 -7.62
C ILE A 34 16.29 6.44 -8.25
N LEU A 35 15.82 6.10 -9.46
CA LEU A 35 16.34 4.96 -10.23
C LEU A 35 17.81 5.17 -10.59
N GLU A 36 18.19 6.37 -11.05
CA GLU A 36 19.57 6.71 -11.40
C GLU A 36 20.52 6.62 -10.21
N ASP A 37 20.09 7.11 -9.03
CA ASP A 37 20.89 7.09 -7.80
C ASP A 37 21.02 5.67 -7.21
N ALA A 38 20.00 4.83 -7.37
CA ALA A 38 20.03 3.46 -6.90
C ALA A 38 20.81 2.49 -7.82
N TYR A 39 21.09 2.89 -9.06
CA TYR A 39 21.74 2.00 -10.02
C TYR A 39 23.24 1.85 -9.78
N ASP A 40 23.68 0.65 -9.40
CA ASP A 40 25.09 0.30 -9.26
C ASP A 40 25.65 -0.22 -10.61
N LYS A 41 26.54 0.57 -11.22
CA LYS A 41 27.19 0.22 -12.49
C LYS A 41 28.11 -1.01 -12.38
N GLY A 42 28.63 -1.30 -11.19
CA GLY A 42 29.54 -2.43 -10.96
C GLY A 42 28.81 -3.77 -10.97
N THR A 43 27.65 -3.82 -10.33
CA THR A 43 26.79 -5.02 -10.24
C THR A 43 25.69 -5.07 -11.30
N GLN A 44 25.43 -3.95 -11.97
CA GLN A 44 24.31 -3.75 -12.90
C GLN A 44 22.93 -3.98 -12.26
N ASN A 45 22.80 -3.71 -10.94
CA ASN A 45 21.60 -3.86 -10.16
C ASN A 45 21.19 -2.55 -9.49
N TYR A 46 19.99 -2.53 -8.93
CA TYR A 46 19.45 -1.42 -8.17
C TYR A 46 19.48 -1.72 -6.66
N ASP A 47 20.08 -0.82 -5.87
CA ASP A 47 20.09 -0.88 -4.41
C ASP A 47 19.52 0.40 -3.79
N PHE A 48 18.38 0.28 -3.14
CA PHE A 48 17.66 1.37 -2.48
C PHE A 48 17.91 1.40 -0.96
N THR A 49 18.67 0.46 -0.41
CA THR A 49 18.82 0.25 1.03
C THR A 49 19.33 1.50 1.74
N SER A 50 20.31 2.18 1.15
CA SER A 50 20.92 3.38 1.75
C SER A 50 19.95 4.55 1.86
N MET A 51 18.99 4.68 0.96
CA MET A 51 18.00 5.76 0.93
C MET A 51 17.03 5.68 2.13
N PHE A 52 16.68 4.46 2.53
CA PHE A 52 15.66 4.21 3.55
C PHE A 52 16.21 3.84 4.93
N LYS A 53 17.54 3.68 5.09
CA LYS A 53 18.16 3.13 6.32
C LYS A 53 17.74 3.82 7.63
N ASN A 54 17.38 5.09 7.58
CA ASN A 54 16.98 5.85 8.76
C ASN A 54 15.46 5.91 8.97
N MET A 55 14.67 5.31 8.06
CA MET A 55 13.21 5.42 8.11
C MET A 55 12.57 4.38 9.02
N SER A 56 13.22 3.24 9.28
CA SER A 56 12.67 2.15 10.11
C SER A 56 12.27 2.60 11.52
N THR A 57 12.96 3.60 12.08
CA THR A 57 12.65 4.13 13.41
C THR A 57 11.29 4.81 13.48
N PHE A 58 10.76 5.34 12.36
CA PHE A 58 9.44 5.98 12.31
C PHE A 58 8.30 4.96 12.41
N PHE A 59 8.56 3.71 12.05
CA PHE A 59 7.56 2.64 12.01
C PHE A 59 7.71 1.62 13.14
N ALA A 60 8.80 1.70 13.93
CA ALA A 60 9.17 0.71 14.94
C ALA A 60 8.07 0.46 16.01
N ASP A 61 7.28 1.47 16.34
CA ASP A 61 6.20 1.36 17.33
C ASP A 61 4.82 1.07 16.70
N SER A 62 4.76 0.91 15.37
CA SER A 62 3.50 0.64 14.66
C SER A 62 3.17 -0.86 14.68
N ASP A 63 1.89 -1.17 14.85
CA ASP A 63 1.38 -2.53 14.73
C ASP A 63 1.11 -2.91 13.27
N ILE A 64 0.93 -1.90 12.42
CA ILE A 64 0.85 -1.99 10.96
C ILE A 64 1.22 -0.65 10.34
N THR A 65 2.00 -0.69 9.26
CA THR A 65 2.31 0.49 8.44
C THR A 65 1.70 0.32 7.04
N VAL A 66 0.99 1.34 6.59
CA VAL A 66 0.25 1.35 5.32
C VAL A 66 0.83 2.40 4.38
N GLY A 67 0.97 2.07 3.10
CA GLY A 67 1.43 3.01 2.06
C GLY A 67 0.64 2.85 0.76
N THR A 68 0.74 3.86 -0.12
CA THR A 68 0.19 3.80 -1.49
C THR A 68 1.35 3.64 -2.47
N MET A 69 1.39 2.50 -3.16
CA MET A 69 2.45 2.17 -4.11
C MET A 69 2.06 2.70 -5.51
N GLU A 70 2.59 3.87 -5.88
CA GLU A 70 2.28 4.52 -7.15
C GLU A 70 3.31 4.15 -8.23
N THR A 71 3.53 2.86 -8.40
CA THR A 71 4.39 2.29 -9.45
C THR A 71 4.00 0.83 -9.68
N ASN A 72 4.33 0.30 -10.86
CA ASN A 72 4.15 -1.11 -11.19
C ASN A 72 5.45 -1.91 -10.99
N TYR A 73 5.34 -3.22 -10.93
CA TYR A 73 6.44 -4.17 -10.84
C TYR A 73 6.26 -5.24 -11.91
N THR A 74 6.78 -4.96 -13.10
CA THR A 74 6.65 -5.81 -14.30
C THR A 74 8.02 -6.02 -14.94
N ASP A 75 8.11 -6.96 -15.88
CA ASP A 75 9.33 -7.21 -16.66
C ASP A 75 9.62 -6.11 -17.71
N ASN A 76 8.82 -5.04 -17.75
CA ASN A 76 9.03 -3.93 -18.64
C ASN A 76 10.19 -3.03 -18.17
N LYS A 77 10.63 -2.14 -19.06
CA LYS A 77 11.67 -1.15 -18.73
C LYS A 77 11.26 -0.30 -17.52
N TYR A 78 12.18 -0.12 -16.58
CA TYR A 78 11.97 0.76 -15.43
C TYR A 78 11.87 2.23 -15.85
N SER A 79 10.90 2.92 -15.28
CA SER A 79 10.62 4.32 -15.54
C SER A 79 9.86 4.95 -14.37
N GLY A 80 10.32 6.12 -13.93
CA GLY A 80 9.64 6.92 -12.92
C GLY A 80 8.69 7.97 -13.49
N TYR A 81 8.54 8.05 -14.83
CA TYR A 81 7.69 9.03 -15.49
C TYR A 81 6.93 8.42 -16.68
N GLY A 82 5.72 8.90 -16.92
CA GLY A 82 4.80 8.33 -17.89
C GLY A 82 4.25 7.00 -17.38
N GLN A 83 4.51 5.90 -18.05
CA GLN A 83 4.21 4.58 -17.50
C GLN A 83 5.24 4.24 -16.41
N ARG A 84 4.78 4.11 -15.17
CA ARG A 84 5.63 3.90 -14.00
C ARG A 84 5.92 2.42 -13.80
N ASN A 85 7.20 2.07 -13.70
CA ASN A 85 7.64 0.70 -13.43
C ASN A 85 8.95 0.71 -12.64
N SER A 86 9.03 -0.04 -11.56
CA SER A 86 10.17 -0.06 -10.65
C SER A 86 10.76 -1.46 -10.51
N PRO A 87 12.07 -1.58 -10.23
CA PRO A 87 12.66 -2.87 -9.87
C PRO A 87 12.11 -3.33 -8.51
N ILE A 88 11.91 -4.62 -8.35
CA ILE A 88 11.36 -5.21 -7.11
C ILE A 88 12.19 -4.87 -5.87
N SER A 89 13.50 -4.64 -6.02
CA SER A 89 14.39 -4.21 -4.93
C SER A 89 13.95 -2.88 -4.28
N PHE A 90 13.18 -2.03 -5.00
CA PHE A 90 12.58 -0.84 -4.40
C PHE A 90 11.52 -1.22 -3.36
N ALA A 91 10.60 -2.13 -3.72
CA ALA A 91 9.60 -2.62 -2.77
C ALA A 91 10.22 -3.44 -1.63
N GLU A 92 11.27 -4.23 -1.89
CA GLU A 92 12.00 -4.97 -0.87
C GLU A 92 12.64 -4.03 0.16
N ALA A 93 13.26 -2.95 -0.29
CA ALA A 93 13.86 -1.94 0.60
C ALA A 93 12.80 -1.26 1.49
N LEU A 94 11.62 -0.96 0.96
CA LEU A 94 10.49 -0.41 1.70
C LEU A 94 9.88 -1.43 2.68
N LYS A 95 9.80 -2.70 2.29
CA LYS A 95 9.37 -3.79 3.18
C LYS A 95 10.31 -3.92 4.37
N ASN A 96 11.60 -3.86 4.14
CA ASN A 96 12.64 -4.00 5.17
C ASN A 96 12.62 -2.86 6.21
N ILE A 97 12.08 -1.70 5.89
CA ILE A 97 11.90 -0.61 6.86
C ILE A 97 10.58 -0.66 7.61
N GLY A 98 9.71 -1.62 7.31
CA GLY A 98 8.49 -1.90 8.09
C GLY A 98 7.18 -1.46 7.44
N ILE A 99 7.10 -1.31 6.13
CA ILE A 99 5.81 -1.12 5.43
C ILE A 99 5.17 -2.50 5.24
N ASP A 100 3.95 -2.69 5.72
CA ASP A 100 3.30 -3.99 5.79
C ASP A 100 2.22 -4.19 4.73
N LEU A 101 1.38 -3.18 4.54
CA LEU A 101 0.25 -3.20 3.63
C LEU A 101 0.39 -2.06 2.62
N VAL A 102 0.15 -2.37 1.35
CA VAL A 102 0.19 -1.36 0.30
C VAL A 102 -1.10 -1.33 -0.52
N SER A 103 -1.54 -0.12 -0.78
CA SER A 103 -2.52 0.13 -1.83
C SER A 103 -1.83 0.18 -3.18
N ILE A 104 -2.40 -0.51 -4.16
CA ILE A 104 -2.03 -0.40 -5.57
C ILE A 104 -3.11 0.31 -6.39
N SER A 105 -4.08 0.95 -5.72
CA SER A 105 -5.15 1.73 -6.37
C SER A 105 -4.70 3.17 -6.58
N THR A 106 -4.07 3.44 -7.71
CA THR A 106 -3.57 4.75 -8.13
C THR A 106 -3.96 5.04 -9.59
N ASN A 107 -3.74 6.25 -10.07
CA ASN A 107 -3.93 6.57 -11.49
C ASN A 107 -2.98 5.78 -12.41
N HIS A 108 -1.88 5.21 -11.87
CA HIS A 108 -0.91 4.39 -12.59
C HIS A 108 -1.13 2.87 -12.50
N SER A 109 -2.19 2.41 -11.83
CA SER A 109 -2.46 0.97 -11.63
C SER A 109 -2.56 0.17 -12.92
N LEU A 110 -3.04 0.79 -13.99
CA LEU A 110 -3.25 0.15 -15.29
C LEU A 110 -2.27 0.63 -16.38
N ASP A 111 -1.11 1.15 -16.02
CA ASP A 111 -0.11 1.59 -17.00
C ASP A 111 0.31 0.47 -17.96
N TYR A 112 0.30 -0.77 -17.48
CA TYR A 112 0.62 -1.99 -18.23
C TYR A 112 -0.60 -2.93 -18.35
N GLY A 113 -1.82 -2.38 -18.28
CA GLY A 113 -3.06 -3.13 -18.40
C GLY A 113 -3.31 -4.11 -17.24
N ILE A 114 -4.21 -5.09 -17.46
CA ILE A 114 -4.58 -6.09 -16.45
C ILE A 114 -3.38 -6.99 -16.09
N GLU A 115 -2.61 -7.38 -17.08
CA GLU A 115 -1.43 -8.24 -16.88
C GLU A 115 -0.41 -7.55 -15.97
N GLY A 116 -0.10 -6.27 -16.21
CA GLY A 116 0.79 -5.49 -15.35
C GLY A 116 0.27 -5.31 -13.94
N LEU A 117 -1.04 -5.12 -13.76
CA LEU A 117 -1.67 -5.06 -12.43
C LEU A 117 -1.54 -6.41 -11.70
N GLN A 118 -1.75 -7.54 -12.42
CA GLN A 118 -1.59 -8.88 -11.86
C GLN A 118 -0.14 -9.20 -11.50
N GLU A 119 0.82 -8.81 -12.35
CA GLU A 119 2.26 -8.97 -12.08
C GLU A 119 2.67 -8.16 -10.86
N THR A 120 2.26 -6.89 -10.79
CA THR A 120 2.51 -6.01 -9.65
C THR A 120 1.98 -6.60 -8.34
N LYS A 121 0.73 -7.06 -8.33
CA LYS A 121 0.15 -7.71 -7.15
C LYS A 121 0.95 -8.95 -6.74
N ARG A 122 1.24 -9.86 -7.68
CA ARG A 122 2.00 -11.09 -7.40
C ARG A 122 3.41 -10.80 -6.88
N ALA A 123 4.10 -9.80 -7.46
CA ALA A 123 5.44 -9.41 -7.04
C ALA A 123 5.44 -8.90 -5.59
N LEU A 124 4.50 -8.02 -5.24
CA LEU A 124 4.37 -7.47 -3.90
C LEU A 124 3.96 -8.53 -2.87
N GLU A 125 2.97 -9.38 -3.18
CA GLU A 125 2.56 -10.49 -2.32
C GLU A 125 3.70 -11.50 -2.14
N GLY A 126 4.49 -11.75 -3.19
CA GLY A 126 5.64 -12.65 -3.18
C GLY A 126 6.76 -12.25 -2.20
N ILE A 127 6.92 -10.97 -1.92
CA ILE A 127 7.85 -10.44 -0.91
C ILE A 127 7.18 -10.12 0.44
N GLY A 128 5.90 -10.51 0.61
CA GLY A 128 5.19 -10.50 1.88
C GLY A 128 4.42 -9.23 2.21
N TYR A 129 4.05 -8.43 1.22
CA TYR A 129 3.07 -7.37 1.44
C TYR A 129 1.65 -7.92 1.50
N ASP A 130 0.81 -7.30 2.34
CA ASP A 130 -0.61 -7.31 2.11
C ASP A 130 -0.96 -6.27 1.05
N VAL A 131 -1.69 -6.67 0.02
CA VAL A 131 -2.04 -5.80 -1.10
C VAL A 131 -3.55 -5.53 -1.11
N VAL A 132 -3.93 -4.29 -1.37
CA VAL A 132 -5.32 -3.83 -1.51
C VAL A 132 -5.42 -2.82 -2.67
N GLY A 133 -6.59 -2.72 -3.27
CA GLY A 133 -6.84 -1.72 -4.30
C GLY A 133 -6.98 -2.29 -5.72
N ASP A 134 -7.20 -3.58 -5.83
CA ASP A 134 -7.54 -4.28 -7.07
C ASP A 134 -8.90 -4.98 -6.99
N ASN A 135 -9.40 -5.43 -8.13
CA ASN A 135 -10.58 -6.27 -8.28
C ASN A 135 -10.26 -7.53 -9.09
N LEU A 136 -9.13 -8.17 -8.78
CA LEU A 136 -8.64 -9.38 -9.45
C LEU A 136 -9.02 -10.67 -8.70
N GLY A 137 -9.60 -10.56 -7.51
CA GLY A 137 -9.96 -11.68 -6.66
C GLY A 137 -11.44 -11.69 -6.27
N GLU A 138 -11.74 -12.46 -5.24
CA GLU A 138 -13.13 -12.62 -4.75
C GLU A 138 -13.64 -11.38 -3.98
N SER A 139 -12.75 -10.56 -3.44
CA SER A 139 -13.11 -9.39 -2.64
C SER A 139 -12.13 -8.23 -2.85
N ARG A 140 -12.68 -7.01 -2.93
CA ARG A 140 -11.93 -5.76 -2.89
C ARG A 140 -11.52 -5.34 -1.48
N VAL A 141 -12.07 -6.00 -0.47
CA VAL A 141 -11.83 -5.68 0.94
C VAL A 141 -10.81 -6.65 1.52
N LYS A 142 -9.71 -6.13 2.04
CA LYS A 142 -8.70 -6.92 2.77
C LYS A 142 -8.96 -6.82 4.26
N ILE A 143 -9.15 -7.95 4.93
CA ILE A 143 -9.34 -7.98 6.39
C ILE A 143 -8.08 -8.53 7.05
N LYS A 144 -7.55 -7.79 8.03
CA LYS A 144 -6.45 -8.22 8.90
C LYS A 144 -6.87 -8.25 10.35
N THR A 145 -6.37 -9.23 11.08
CA THR A 145 -6.50 -9.26 12.54
C THR A 145 -5.21 -8.72 13.16
N ILE A 146 -5.32 -7.63 13.90
CA ILE A 146 -4.23 -6.96 14.61
C ILE A 146 -4.61 -6.92 16.08
N LYS A 147 -3.83 -7.57 16.96
CA LYS A 147 -4.12 -7.64 18.41
C LYS A 147 -5.59 -8.01 18.72
N ASN A 148 -6.07 -9.07 18.11
CA ASN A 148 -7.44 -9.57 18.25
C ASN A 148 -8.56 -8.65 17.70
N THR A 149 -8.21 -7.59 16.98
CA THR A 149 -9.16 -6.68 16.33
C THR A 149 -9.10 -6.88 14.82
N LYS A 150 -10.23 -7.07 14.20
CA LYS A 150 -10.34 -7.17 12.74
C LYS A 150 -10.47 -5.80 12.13
N ILE A 151 -9.56 -5.46 11.24
CA ILE A 151 -9.56 -4.20 10.49
C ILE A 151 -9.73 -4.50 9.01
N ALA A 152 -10.73 -3.90 8.39
CA ALA A 152 -10.93 -3.95 6.95
C ALA A 152 -10.20 -2.79 6.27
N PHE A 153 -9.43 -3.09 5.25
CA PHE A 153 -8.75 -2.12 4.40
C PHE A 153 -9.40 -2.11 3.02
N LEU A 154 -9.78 -0.93 2.58
CA LEU A 154 -10.36 -0.64 1.28
C LEU A 154 -9.51 0.42 0.59
N SER A 155 -9.39 0.35 -0.74
CA SER A 155 -8.67 1.39 -1.46
C SER A 155 -9.30 1.70 -2.80
N TYR A 156 -9.30 3.00 -3.16
CA TYR A 156 -9.88 3.50 -4.40
C TYR A 156 -9.02 4.62 -4.99
N THR A 157 -9.04 4.72 -6.32
CA THR A 157 -8.48 5.86 -7.05
C THR A 157 -9.58 6.66 -7.73
N TYR A 158 -9.31 7.94 -8.02
CA TYR A 158 -10.23 8.79 -8.79
C TYR A 158 -10.33 8.40 -10.26
N GLY A 159 -9.32 7.73 -10.82
CA GLY A 159 -9.26 7.33 -12.22
C GLY A 159 -7.88 6.80 -12.60
N PHE A 160 -7.65 6.59 -13.89
CA PHE A 160 -6.41 6.07 -14.46
C PHE A 160 -5.86 6.97 -15.54
N GLU A 161 -4.52 6.94 -15.71
CA GLU A 161 -3.88 7.54 -16.86
C GLU A 161 -4.43 6.93 -18.14
N ASN A 162 -4.71 7.80 -19.12
CA ASN A 162 -5.29 7.40 -20.40
C ASN A 162 -6.59 6.56 -20.29
N GLN A 163 -7.41 6.80 -19.27
CA GLN A 163 -8.63 6.04 -18.97
C GLN A 163 -9.54 5.84 -20.19
N ASN A 164 -9.66 6.84 -21.06
CA ASN A 164 -10.50 6.78 -22.26
C ASN A 164 -10.02 5.74 -23.31
N SER A 165 -8.77 5.29 -23.22
CA SER A 165 -8.22 4.24 -24.08
C SER A 165 -8.33 2.83 -23.48
N LYS A 166 -8.78 2.72 -22.23
CA LYS A 166 -8.91 1.46 -21.51
C LYS A 166 -10.20 0.75 -21.85
N THR A 167 -10.13 -0.55 -21.96
CA THR A 167 -11.32 -1.41 -22.10
C THR A 167 -12.13 -1.45 -20.81
N LYS A 168 -13.40 -1.86 -20.92
CA LYS A 168 -14.23 -2.06 -19.74
C LYS A 168 -13.63 -3.10 -18.79
N GLU A 169 -13.06 -4.17 -19.30
CA GLU A 169 -12.42 -5.24 -18.53
C GLU A 169 -11.23 -4.71 -17.72
N GLU A 170 -10.37 -3.88 -18.33
CA GLU A 170 -9.29 -3.20 -17.63
C GLU A 170 -9.82 -2.32 -16.49
N LEU A 171 -10.81 -1.48 -16.77
CA LEU A 171 -11.39 -0.60 -15.76
C LEU A 171 -12.05 -1.37 -14.61
N ASP A 172 -12.69 -2.50 -14.92
CA ASP A 172 -13.33 -3.36 -13.93
C ASP A 172 -12.30 -4.15 -13.08
N SER A 173 -11.04 -4.29 -13.53
CA SER A 173 -9.99 -5.03 -12.81
C SER A 173 -9.34 -4.26 -11.66
N ALA A 174 -9.52 -2.97 -11.60
CA ALA A 174 -8.93 -2.09 -10.59
C ALA A 174 -10.02 -1.25 -9.90
N ASN A 175 -9.68 -0.63 -8.78
CA ASN A 175 -10.67 0.04 -7.93
C ASN A 175 -10.80 1.54 -8.23
N ILE A 176 -11.48 1.90 -9.33
CA ILE A 176 -12.00 3.26 -9.47
C ILE A 176 -13.10 3.50 -8.43
N TYR A 177 -13.04 4.67 -7.79
CA TYR A 177 -14.10 5.07 -6.88
C TYR A 177 -15.46 5.14 -7.59
N ASN A 178 -16.39 4.40 -7.04
CA ASN A 178 -17.79 4.44 -7.40
C ASN A 178 -18.61 4.32 -6.12
N SER A 179 -19.53 5.25 -5.87
CA SER A 179 -20.27 5.33 -4.61
C SER A 179 -21.09 4.07 -4.30
N GLU A 180 -21.69 3.43 -5.31
CA GLU A 180 -22.49 2.22 -5.12
C GLU A 180 -21.60 1.00 -4.80
N ILE A 181 -20.44 0.92 -5.43
CA ILE A 181 -19.45 -0.13 -5.15
C ILE A 181 -18.87 0.07 -3.75
N ALA A 182 -18.41 1.28 -3.45
CA ALA A 182 -17.83 1.61 -2.15
C ALA A 182 -18.81 1.36 -0.99
N LYS A 183 -20.11 1.63 -1.21
CA LYS A 183 -21.16 1.32 -0.23
C LYS A 183 -21.27 -0.19 0.04
N LYS A 184 -21.28 -1.02 -1.00
CA LYS A 184 -21.32 -2.49 -0.86
C LYS A 184 -20.07 -3.02 -0.15
N ASP A 185 -18.91 -2.52 -0.52
CA ASP A 185 -17.64 -2.89 0.11
C ASP A 185 -17.62 -2.49 1.59
N LEU A 186 -18.17 -1.33 1.95
CA LEU A 186 -18.32 -0.89 3.35
C LEU A 186 -19.36 -1.70 4.13
N GLU A 187 -20.45 -2.09 3.51
CA GLU A 187 -21.43 -3.00 4.13
C GLU A 187 -20.77 -4.35 4.44
N TYR A 188 -20.03 -4.91 3.49
CA TYR A 188 -19.24 -6.13 3.72
C TYR A 188 -18.20 -5.96 4.84
N ALA A 189 -17.44 -4.85 4.84
CA ALA A 189 -16.47 -4.55 5.87
C ALA A 189 -17.11 -4.45 7.26
N LYS A 190 -18.27 -3.79 7.38
CA LYS A 190 -19.02 -3.64 8.63
C LYS A 190 -19.51 -4.98 9.19
N GLU A 191 -19.85 -5.93 8.34
CA GLU A 191 -20.30 -7.26 8.76
C GLU A 191 -19.15 -8.18 9.19
N ASN A 192 -17.92 -7.93 8.71
CA ASN A 192 -16.81 -8.86 8.84
C ASN A 192 -15.61 -8.33 9.65
N ALA A 193 -15.61 -7.04 10.00
CA ALA A 193 -14.52 -6.37 10.74
C ALA A 193 -15.05 -5.42 11.81
N ASP A 194 -14.19 -5.13 12.79
CA ASP A 194 -14.49 -4.20 13.89
C ASP A 194 -14.32 -2.75 13.46
N TYR A 195 -13.35 -2.48 12.56
CA TYR A 195 -13.04 -1.16 12.02
C TYR A 195 -12.77 -1.23 10.52
N SER A 196 -12.93 -0.09 9.84
CA SER A 196 -12.61 0.06 8.42
C SER A 196 -11.67 1.23 8.19
N ILE A 197 -10.65 1.03 7.35
CA ILE A 197 -9.73 2.05 6.87
C ILE A 197 -9.89 2.14 5.36
N ILE A 198 -10.15 3.36 4.88
CA ILE A 198 -10.29 3.64 3.46
C ILE A 198 -9.08 4.46 3.02
N ILE A 199 -8.37 3.94 2.02
CA ILE A 199 -7.24 4.61 1.38
C ILE A 199 -7.76 5.23 0.09
N MET A 200 -7.64 6.55 -0.03
CA MET A 200 -8.11 7.28 -1.20
C MET A 200 -6.93 7.91 -1.93
N HIS A 201 -6.67 7.46 -3.16
CA HIS A 201 -5.76 8.15 -4.06
C HIS A 201 -6.57 9.21 -4.82
N TRP A 202 -6.49 10.47 -4.35
CA TRP A 202 -7.45 11.52 -4.67
C TRP A 202 -6.80 12.89 -4.75
N GLY A 203 -7.42 13.79 -5.49
CA GLY A 203 -7.03 15.20 -5.54
C GLY A 203 -6.45 15.62 -6.89
N ASP A 204 -6.26 16.93 -7.04
CA ASP A 204 -5.65 17.50 -8.23
C ASP A 204 -4.14 17.57 -8.06
N ALA A 205 -3.38 17.04 -9.02
CA ALA A 205 -1.93 17.12 -9.03
C ALA A 205 -1.45 18.57 -8.91
N TYR A 206 -0.40 18.79 -8.12
CA TYR A 206 0.19 20.12 -7.83
C TYR A 206 -0.73 21.10 -7.09
N SER A 207 -1.90 20.69 -6.63
CA SER A 207 -2.76 21.49 -5.77
C SER A 207 -2.37 21.34 -4.30
N THR A 208 -2.30 22.45 -3.57
CA THR A 208 -2.09 22.46 -2.11
C THR A 208 -3.40 22.42 -1.33
N LYS A 209 -4.54 22.44 -2.02
CA LYS A 209 -5.87 22.41 -1.39
C LYS A 209 -6.55 21.11 -1.77
N PRO A 210 -7.09 20.37 -0.78
CA PRO A 210 -7.94 19.22 -1.06
C PRO A 210 -9.21 19.68 -1.80
N ASN A 211 -9.68 18.88 -2.75
CA ASN A 211 -10.94 19.09 -3.49
C ASN A 211 -12.05 18.15 -2.99
#